data_b91c397cfea12100e8bf3569b3f47c70
#
_entry.id   b91c397cfea12100e8bf3569b3f47c70
#
_cell.length_a   1.000
_cell.length_b   1.000
_cell.length_c   1.000
_cell.angle_alpha   90.00
_cell.angle_beta   90.00
_cell.angle_gamma   90.00
#
_symmetry.space_group_name_H-M   'P 1'
#
loop_
_entity.id
_entity.type
_entity.pdbx_description
1 polymer ?
#
loop_
_entity_poly.entity_id
_entity_poly.type
_entity_poly.pdbx_seq_one_letter_code
_entity_poly.pdbx_strand_id
1 'polypeptide(L)'
;LGADRPEAGKLTISHPVASKGFVRAERIPSLYGDATRVWRVSLAMQRYLVLLAALVVSGCARHVYSAPAPVPVSAPPRVVLAGSTPAAMGAASVSSVEAVDYLLARGILLPVAGVTRTHLQDTFDEGRDAGRSHRALDILAPRGTPILSADSGRIIRISVSSLGGNTIYATDPLGRIVYYYAHLDAYQPGLIQGAAVARGDTLGFVGTTGNAPKDTPHLHFQVMRMPRDGKYWDGEPINPYPLLLLTHESARQ
;
A
#
# COMPACT_ATOMS: atom_id res chain seq x y z
N LEU A 1 -59.32 -41.72 14.52
CA LEU A 1 -59.66 -40.31 14.27
C LEU A 1 -58.47 -39.67 13.60
N GLY A 2 -58.36 -39.67 12.41
CA GLY A 2 -58.53 -39.12 11.10
C GLY A 2 -57.80 -37.76 11.02
N ALA A 3 -56.66 -37.71 10.34
CA ALA A 3 -56.04 -36.45 9.96
C ALA A 3 -55.74 -36.49 8.45
N ASP A 4 -56.53 -35.73 7.69
CA ASP A 4 -56.42 -35.49 6.28
C ASP A 4 -55.12 -34.73 5.94
N ARG A 5 -54.45 -35.22 4.90
CA ARG A 5 -53.39 -34.47 4.16
C ARG A 5 -54.01 -33.83 2.94
N PRO A 6 -53.78 -32.56 2.61
CA PRO A 6 -54.11 -32.04 1.28
C PRO A 6 -52.99 -32.34 0.28
N GLU A 7 -53.45 -32.75 -0.90
CA GLU A 7 -52.64 -33.10 -2.09
C GLU A 7 -51.90 -31.90 -2.70
N ALA A 8 -50.70 -32.20 -3.25
CA ALA A 8 -49.89 -31.28 -4.02
C ALA A 8 -50.47 -31.02 -5.41
N GLY A 9 -50.93 -29.81 -5.69
CA GLY A 9 -51.34 -29.35 -7.00
C GLY A 9 -50.17 -29.24 -7.97
N LYS A 10 -50.22 -30.00 -9.05
CA LYS A 10 -49.28 -29.86 -10.21
C LYS A 10 -49.62 -28.58 -10.98
N LEU A 11 -48.70 -27.63 -11.00
CA LEU A 11 -48.78 -26.46 -11.87
C LEU A 11 -48.17 -26.82 -13.24
N THR A 12 -49.03 -26.92 -14.24
CA THR A 12 -48.65 -27.15 -15.64
C THR A 12 -48.38 -25.79 -16.29
N ILE A 13 -47.13 -25.50 -16.62
CA ILE A 13 -46.77 -24.29 -17.37
C ILE A 13 -46.77 -24.65 -18.86
N SER A 14 -47.76 -24.14 -19.60
CA SER A 14 -47.83 -24.19 -21.05
C SER A 14 -47.01 -23.08 -21.67
N HIS A 15 -46.05 -23.44 -22.53
CA HIS A 15 -45.28 -22.49 -23.32
C HIS A 15 -46.07 -22.08 -24.57
N PRO A 16 -46.15 -20.81 -24.95
CA PRO A 16 -46.64 -20.40 -26.24
C PRO A 16 -45.59 -20.58 -27.34
N VAL A 17 -46.01 -21.22 -28.42
CA VAL A 17 -45.23 -21.38 -29.65
C VAL A 17 -45.07 -20.02 -30.33
N ALA A 18 -43.86 -19.54 -30.50
CA ALA A 18 -43.57 -18.32 -31.25
C ALA A 18 -43.60 -18.60 -32.75
N SER A 19 -44.49 -17.93 -33.46
CA SER A 19 -44.59 -17.90 -34.92
C SER A 19 -43.38 -17.19 -35.54
N LYS A 20 -42.79 -17.81 -36.56
CA LYS A 20 -41.69 -17.26 -37.40
C LYS A 20 -42.21 -16.08 -38.24
N GLY A 21 -41.89 -14.85 -37.80
CA GLY A 21 -42.00 -13.66 -38.62
C GLY A 21 -40.73 -13.49 -39.46
N PHE A 22 -40.90 -13.56 -40.79
CA PHE A 22 -39.87 -13.35 -41.79
C PHE A 22 -39.62 -11.85 -41.91
N VAL A 23 -38.51 -11.31 -41.30
CA VAL A 23 -38.13 -9.92 -41.45
C VAL A 23 -37.21 -9.82 -42.65
N ARG A 24 -37.67 -9.06 -43.65
CA ARG A 24 -37.02 -8.73 -44.91
C ARG A 24 -35.74 -7.92 -44.60
N ALA A 25 -34.56 -8.43 -45.01
CA ALA A 25 -33.29 -7.72 -44.85
C ALA A 25 -33.26 -6.51 -45.80
N GLU A 26 -33.33 -5.32 -45.24
CA GLU A 26 -33.00 -4.10 -45.93
C GLU A 26 -31.46 -3.95 -46.05
N ARG A 27 -31.01 -3.64 -47.26
CA ARG A 27 -29.60 -3.47 -47.60
C ARG A 27 -29.07 -2.20 -46.91
N ILE A 28 -28.13 -2.38 -46.01
CA ILE A 28 -27.32 -1.29 -45.49
C ILE A 28 -26.32 -0.87 -46.60
N PRO A 29 -26.25 0.41 -46.97
CA PRO A 29 -25.22 0.85 -47.94
C PRO A 29 -23.84 0.72 -47.34
N SER A 30 -22.94 0.09 -48.13
CA SER A 30 -21.51 -0.08 -47.82
C SER A 30 -20.81 1.28 -47.75
N LEU A 31 -20.38 1.68 -46.55
CA LEU A 31 -19.51 2.83 -46.31
C LEU A 31 -18.02 2.43 -46.37
N TYR A 32 -17.65 1.48 -47.21
CA TYR A 32 -16.25 1.24 -47.55
C TYR A 32 -15.85 2.14 -48.69
N GLY A 33 -15.51 3.37 -48.33
CA GLY A 33 -14.75 4.25 -49.22
C GLY A 33 -13.35 3.69 -49.47
N ASP A 34 -12.98 3.73 -50.73
CA ASP A 34 -11.76 3.28 -51.38
C ASP A 34 -10.48 3.45 -50.53
N ALA A 35 -9.94 2.34 -50.02
CA ALA A 35 -8.71 2.27 -49.21
C ALA A 35 -7.40 2.54 -50.00
N THR A 36 -7.51 2.92 -51.27
CA THR A 36 -6.33 3.15 -52.13
C THR A 36 -5.84 4.60 -52.16
N ARG A 37 -6.48 5.53 -51.44
CA ARG A 37 -6.08 6.96 -51.42
C ARG A 37 -5.18 7.37 -50.25
N VAL A 38 -4.85 6.53 -49.31
CA VAL A 38 -4.10 6.92 -48.09
C VAL A 38 -2.59 6.73 -48.23
N TRP A 39 -2.07 6.14 -49.31
CA TRP A 39 -0.64 5.86 -49.48
C TRP A 39 0.14 6.83 -50.38
N ARG A 40 -0.40 8.00 -50.64
CA ARG A 40 0.38 9.10 -51.24
C ARG A 40 0.64 10.19 -50.21
N VAL A 41 1.12 9.86 -49.02
CA VAL A 41 1.86 10.81 -48.19
C VAL A 41 3.20 10.98 -48.90
N SER A 42 3.33 12.15 -49.47
CA SER A 42 4.36 12.57 -50.42
C SER A 42 5.76 12.18 -49.90
N LEU A 43 6.54 11.48 -50.73
CA LEU A 43 7.98 11.25 -50.57
C LEU A 43 8.76 12.55 -50.23
N ALA A 44 8.18 13.72 -50.47
CA ALA A 44 8.71 15.02 -50.09
C ALA A 44 8.70 15.22 -48.54
N MET A 45 7.65 14.77 -47.84
CA MET A 45 7.59 14.90 -46.36
C MET A 45 8.58 13.97 -45.66
N GLN A 46 8.84 12.80 -46.20
CA GLN A 46 9.80 11.85 -45.65
C GLN A 46 11.25 12.34 -45.80
N ARG A 47 11.56 13.08 -46.84
CA ARG A 47 12.87 13.74 -47.05
C ARG A 47 13.07 14.92 -46.08
N TYR A 48 12.02 15.67 -45.75
CA TYR A 48 12.09 16.76 -44.76
C TYR A 48 12.30 16.27 -43.33
N LEU A 49 11.68 15.15 -42.93
CA LEU A 49 11.89 14.54 -41.63
C LEU A 49 13.30 13.98 -41.45
N VAL A 50 13.89 13.42 -42.48
CA VAL A 50 15.28 12.91 -42.43
C VAL A 50 16.30 14.06 -42.37
N LEU A 51 16.05 15.18 -43.05
CA LEU A 51 16.93 16.37 -42.98
C LEU A 51 16.84 17.11 -41.65
N LEU A 52 15.67 17.16 -41.01
CA LEU A 52 15.50 17.71 -39.65
C LEU A 52 16.17 16.84 -38.57
N ALA A 53 16.14 15.51 -38.73
CA ALA A 53 16.84 14.60 -37.83
C ALA A 53 18.37 14.71 -37.96
N ALA A 54 18.90 15.01 -39.15
CA ALA A 54 20.34 15.18 -39.35
C ALA A 54 20.89 16.49 -38.80
N LEU A 55 20.08 17.55 -38.71
CA LEU A 55 20.49 18.86 -38.16
C LEU A 55 20.51 18.88 -36.62
N VAL A 56 19.72 18.02 -35.96
CA VAL A 56 19.70 17.92 -34.48
C VAL A 56 20.90 17.12 -33.94
N VAL A 57 21.51 16.24 -34.75
CA VAL A 57 22.64 15.41 -34.29
C VAL A 57 23.99 16.16 -34.37
N SER A 58 24.08 17.25 -35.14
CA SER A 58 25.34 18.00 -35.28
C SER A 58 25.60 19.06 -34.20
N GLY A 59 24.66 19.30 -33.28
CA GLY A 59 24.76 20.34 -32.23
C GLY A 59 25.05 19.84 -30.82
N CYS A 60 25.11 18.52 -30.59
CA CYS A 60 25.52 18.00 -29.29
C CYS A 60 27.04 18.01 -29.15
N ALA A 61 27.59 19.21 -28.86
CA ALA A 61 28.87 19.27 -28.16
C ALA A 61 28.75 18.40 -26.93
N ARG A 62 29.56 17.34 -26.85
CA ARG A 62 29.67 16.50 -25.69
C ARG A 62 30.13 17.37 -24.50
N HIS A 63 29.16 17.95 -23.78
CA HIS A 63 29.43 18.41 -22.44
C HIS A 63 29.68 17.14 -21.64
N VAL A 64 30.96 16.80 -21.50
CA VAL A 64 31.42 15.80 -20.54
C VAL A 64 31.11 16.42 -19.18
N TYR A 65 29.94 16.06 -18.62
CA TYR A 65 29.65 16.38 -17.24
C TYR A 65 30.63 15.54 -16.40
N SER A 66 31.77 16.14 -16.07
CA SER A 66 32.65 15.58 -15.06
C SER A 66 31.87 15.65 -13.75
N ALA A 67 31.34 14.51 -13.32
CA ALA A 67 30.75 14.41 -11.99
C ALA A 67 31.79 14.92 -10.99
N PRO A 68 31.45 15.85 -10.09
CA PRO A 68 32.37 16.24 -9.03
C PRO A 68 32.78 14.98 -8.26
N ALA A 69 34.06 14.83 -8.03
CA ALA A 69 34.60 13.73 -7.23
C ALA A 69 33.78 13.64 -5.93
N PRO A 70 33.39 12.44 -5.47
CA PRO A 70 32.68 12.31 -4.21
C PRO A 70 33.56 12.95 -3.13
N VAL A 71 33.04 14.02 -2.53
CA VAL A 71 33.65 14.62 -1.33
C VAL A 71 33.74 13.49 -0.31
N PRO A 72 34.92 13.23 0.28
CA PRO A 72 35.02 12.23 1.32
C PRO A 72 34.11 12.70 2.46
N VAL A 73 32.97 12.06 2.61
CA VAL A 73 32.11 12.21 3.78
C VAL A 73 32.97 11.67 4.93
N SER A 74 33.54 12.58 5.68
CA SER A 74 34.21 12.29 6.93
C SER A 74 33.22 11.49 7.76
N ALA A 75 33.48 10.20 7.97
CA ALA A 75 32.65 9.36 8.81
C ALA A 75 32.49 10.06 10.16
N PRO A 76 31.28 10.19 10.70
CA PRO A 76 31.11 10.76 12.03
C PRO A 76 31.99 9.96 13.00
N PRO A 77 32.60 10.62 14.01
CA PRO A 77 33.44 9.93 14.94
C PRO A 77 32.69 8.75 15.54
N ARG A 78 33.22 7.55 15.32
CA ARG A 78 32.71 6.33 15.90
C ARG A 78 32.87 6.44 17.41
N VAL A 79 31.83 6.90 18.08
CA VAL A 79 31.75 6.81 19.53
C VAL A 79 31.71 5.32 19.86
N VAL A 80 32.87 4.77 20.15
CA VAL A 80 32.99 3.46 20.77
C VAL A 80 32.48 3.63 22.19
N LEU A 81 31.17 3.47 22.38
CA LEU A 81 30.64 3.21 23.71
C LEU A 81 31.14 1.83 24.10
N ALA A 82 32.18 1.82 24.93
CA ALA A 82 32.67 0.61 25.57
C ALA A 82 31.49 -0.14 26.20
N GLY A 83 31.37 -1.38 25.80
CA GLY A 83 30.69 -2.52 26.42
C GLY A 83 29.74 -2.21 27.56
N SER A 84 28.49 -1.90 27.24
CA SER A 84 27.35 -2.31 28.05
C SER A 84 26.62 -3.38 27.26
N THR A 85 26.82 -4.61 27.68
CA THR A 85 25.89 -5.71 27.40
C THR A 85 24.48 -5.14 27.56
N PRO A 86 23.57 -5.31 26.58
CA PRO A 86 22.18 -4.96 26.83
C PRO A 86 21.72 -5.88 27.96
N ALA A 87 21.77 -5.35 29.19
CA ALA A 87 20.98 -5.93 30.25
C ALA A 87 19.56 -6.05 29.69
N ALA A 88 19.02 -7.25 29.71
CA ALA A 88 17.62 -7.50 29.43
C ALA A 88 16.81 -6.59 30.36
N MET A 89 16.56 -5.37 29.93
CA MET A 89 15.59 -4.49 30.55
C MET A 89 14.26 -5.17 30.31
N GLY A 90 13.78 -5.90 31.32
CA GLY A 90 12.43 -6.39 31.34
C GLY A 90 11.52 -5.21 31.00
N ALA A 91 10.93 -5.24 29.82
CA ALA A 91 10.02 -4.22 29.36
C ALA A 91 8.88 -4.18 30.37
N ALA A 92 8.88 -3.19 31.27
CA ALA A 92 7.74 -2.93 32.12
C ALA A 92 6.56 -2.70 31.17
N SER A 93 5.54 -3.56 31.22
CA SER A 93 4.38 -3.37 30.37
C SER A 93 3.73 -2.06 30.75
N VAL A 94 3.76 -1.14 29.82
CA VAL A 94 3.06 0.13 29.90
C VAL A 94 1.56 -0.17 29.90
N SER A 95 0.76 0.49 30.74
CA SER A 95 -0.70 0.38 30.67
C SER A 95 -1.21 0.91 29.31
N SER A 96 -2.43 0.57 28.92
CA SER A 96 -3.00 1.05 27.66
C SER A 96 -3.04 2.59 27.60
N VAL A 97 -3.32 3.25 28.74
CA VAL A 97 -3.34 4.73 28.85
C VAL A 97 -1.93 5.30 28.67
N GLU A 98 -0.94 4.76 29.36
CA GLU A 98 0.45 5.20 29.22
C GLU A 98 0.99 4.97 27.80
N ALA A 99 0.54 3.91 27.10
CA ALA A 99 0.92 3.67 25.71
C ALA A 99 0.34 4.72 24.75
N VAL A 100 -0.90 5.16 24.97
CA VAL A 100 -1.52 6.24 24.20
C VAL A 100 -0.80 7.56 24.44
N ASP A 101 -0.54 7.93 25.71
CA ASP A 101 0.19 9.15 26.06
C ASP A 101 1.61 9.13 25.47
N TYR A 102 2.26 7.98 25.50
CA TYR A 102 3.57 7.78 24.90
C TYR A 102 3.54 8.01 23.38
N LEU A 103 2.54 7.45 22.67
CA LEU A 103 2.38 7.61 21.24
C LEU A 103 2.05 9.07 20.85
N LEU A 104 1.21 9.76 21.64
CA LEU A 104 0.92 11.18 21.45
C LEU A 104 2.17 12.04 21.61
N ALA A 105 2.97 11.79 22.64
CA ALA A 105 4.22 12.51 22.85
C ALA A 105 5.26 12.26 21.75
N ARG A 106 5.25 11.09 21.13
CA ARG A 106 6.12 10.77 20.01
C ARG A 106 5.64 11.42 18.70
N GLY A 107 4.36 11.62 18.53
CA GLY A 107 3.77 12.20 17.33
C GLY A 107 3.97 11.31 16.11
N ILE A 108 3.31 10.13 16.06
CA ILE A 108 3.45 9.19 14.94
C ILE A 108 3.05 9.82 13.60
N LEU A 109 3.77 9.46 12.54
CA LEU A 109 3.51 9.93 11.17
C LEU A 109 2.40 9.10 10.52
N LEU A 110 1.56 9.74 9.70
CA LEU A 110 0.67 9.03 8.78
C LEU A 110 1.52 8.22 7.78
N PRO A 111 1.41 6.87 7.79
CA PRO A 111 2.40 6.02 7.16
C PRO A 111 2.20 5.79 5.64
N VAL A 112 1.49 6.69 4.94
CA VAL A 112 1.29 6.62 3.48
C VAL A 112 1.55 7.98 2.86
N ALA A 113 2.48 8.05 1.94
CA ALA A 113 2.87 9.29 1.28
C ALA A 113 1.70 9.92 0.51
N GLY A 114 1.53 11.23 0.64
CA GLY A 114 0.51 11.98 -0.08
C GLY A 114 -0.94 11.81 0.43
N VAL A 115 -1.19 10.91 1.39
CA VAL A 115 -2.49 10.80 2.04
C VAL A 115 -2.59 11.86 3.15
N THR A 116 -3.74 12.55 3.21
CA THR A 116 -4.03 13.53 4.25
C THR A 116 -5.02 12.96 5.27
N ARG A 117 -5.05 13.54 6.47
CA ARG A 117 -5.93 13.12 7.57
C ARG A 117 -7.41 13.15 7.20
N THR A 118 -7.81 14.05 6.32
CA THR A 118 -9.20 14.17 5.83
C THR A 118 -9.67 12.96 4.99
N HIS A 119 -8.74 12.12 4.53
CA HIS A 119 -9.04 10.90 3.79
C HIS A 119 -9.06 9.65 4.69
N LEU A 120 -8.73 9.79 5.96
CA LEU A 120 -8.77 8.66 6.89
C LEU A 120 -10.21 8.37 7.32
N GLN A 121 -10.52 7.10 7.46
CA GLN A 121 -11.76 6.58 8.05
C GLN A 121 -11.40 5.68 9.21
N ASP A 122 -12.14 5.76 10.32
CA ASP A 122 -11.93 4.84 11.43
C ASP A 122 -12.50 3.47 11.10
N THR A 123 -11.61 2.54 10.78
CA THR A 123 -11.95 1.15 10.46
C THR A 123 -11.60 0.19 11.60
N PHE A 124 -11.17 0.71 12.76
CA PHE A 124 -10.58 -0.09 13.84
C PHE A 124 -11.51 -1.16 14.39
N ASP A 125 -12.76 -0.81 14.63
CA ASP A 125 -13.76 -1.72 15.21
C ASP A 125 -14.65 -2.42 14.17
N GLU A 126 -14.34 -2.24 12.87
CA GLU A 126 -15.09 -2.94 11.82
C GLU A 126 -15.05 -4.46 12.01
N GLY A 127 -16.18 -5.09 11.75
CA GLY A 127 -16.28 -6.55 11.72
C GLY A 127 -15.53 -7.14 10.52
N ARG A 128 -14.84 -8.24 10.74
CA ARG A 128 -14.21 -9.06 9.68
C ARG A 128 -14.80 -10.46 9.69
N ASP A 129 -14.51 -11.24 8.66
CA ASP A 129 -14.96 -12.63 8.54
C ASP A 129 -14.66 -13.44 9.81
N ALA A 130 -15.52 -14.41 10.12
CA ALA A 130 -15.45 -15.27 11.29
C ALA A 130 -15.56 -14.54 12.64
N GLY A 131 -16.26 -13.39 12.69
CA GLY A 131 -16.52 -12.67 13.96
C GLY A 131 -15.29 -11.98 14.58
N ARG A 132 -14.21 -11.82 13.81
CA ARG A 132 -13.03 -11.06 14.24
C ARG A 132 -13.28 -9.55 14.12
N SER A 133 -12.67 -8.75 14.98
CA SER A 133 -12.56 -7.30 14.79
C SER A 133 -11.33 -6.98 13.97
N HIS A 134 -11.38 -5.89 13.21
CA HIS A 134 -10.30 -5.45 12.34
C HIS A 134 -9.02 -5.08 13.11
N ARG A 135 -9.17 -4.28 14.17
CA ARG A 135 -8.09 -3.86 15.07
C ARG A 135 -6.92 -3.16 14.38
N ALA A 136 -7.20 -2.49 13.28
CA ALA A 136 -6.25 -1.77 12.45
C ALA A 136 -6.92 -0.59 11.74
N LEU A 137 -6.13 0.19 11.03
CA LEU A 137 -6.60 1.24 10.13
C LEU A 137 -6.27 0.85 8.70
N ASP A 138 -7.27 0.78 7.82
CA ASP A 138 -7.07 0.60 6.39
C ASP A 138 -6.95 1.97 5.72
N ILE A 139 -5.76 2.28 5.21
CA ILE A 139 -5.44 3.56 4.58
C ILE A 139 -5.42 3.37 3.06
N LEU A 140 -6.47 3.85 2.40
CA LEU A 140 -6.62 3.73 0.95
C LEU A 140 -5.59 4.62 0.23
N ALA A 141 -4.91 4.05 -0.74
CA ALA A 141 -4.01 4.78 -1.64
C ALA A 141 -3.76 3.98 -2.92
N PRO A 142 -3.41 4.61 -4.04
CA PRO A 142 -3.05 3.90 -5.26
C PRO A 142 -1.93 2.88 -5.02
N ARG A 143 -2.00 1.74 -5.73
CA ARG A 143 -0.93 0.73 -5.72
C ARG A 143 0.42 1.37 -6.08
N GLY A 144 1.47 1.03 -5.37
CA GLY A 144 2.80 1.59 -5.56
C GLY A 144 3.06 2.90 -4.81
N THR A 145 2.06 3.45 -4.08
CA THR A 145 2.29 4.61 -3.20
C THR A 145 3.28 4.24 -2.09
N PRO A 146 4.30 5.08 -1.80
CA PRO A 146 5.27 4.78 -0.75
C PRO A 146 4.60 4.63 0.64
N ILE A 147 4.98 3.56 1.35
CA ILE A 147 4.66 3.35 2.76
C ILE A 147 5.84 3.84 3.58
N LEU A 148 5.56 4.67 4.56
CA LEU A 148 6.54 5.35 5.38
C LEU A 148 6.57 4.75 6.79
N SER A 149 7.74 4.77 7.42
CA SER A 149 7.85 4.45 8.84
C SER A 149 7.07 5.46 9.68
N ALA A 150 6.09 4.99 10.42
CA ALA A 150 5.27 5.85 11.27
C ALA A 150 6.08 6.49 12.41
N ASP A 151 7.16 5.85 12.81
CA ASP A 151 8.04 6.32 13.87
C ASP A 151 9.49 5.90 13.59
N SER A 152 10.45 6.49 14.28
CA SER A 152 11.82 5.99 14.32
C SER A 152 11.88 4.71 15.13
N GLY A 153 12.79 3.80 14.76
CA GLY A 153 12.92 2.55 15.49
C GLY A 153 13.72 1.49 14.73
N ARG A 154 13.22 0.25 14.74
CA ARG A 154 13.90 -0.90 14.14
C ARG A 154 12.92 -1.85 13.48
N ILE A 155 13.29 -2.39 12.33
CA ILE A 155 12.56 -3.48 11.66
C ILE A 155 12.80 -4.77 12.44
N ILE A 156 11.75 -5.35 13.01
CA ILE A 156 11.86 -6.61 13.78
C ILE A 156 11.51 -7.84 12.96
N ARG A 157 10.69 -7.69 11.90
CA ARG A 157 10.36 -8.80 11.01
C ARG A 157 9.93 -8.31 9.64
N ILE A 158 10.39 -8.99 8.60
CA ILE A 158 9.88 -8.93 7.24
C ILE A 158 9.38 -10.33 6.90
N SER A 159 8.14 -10.48 6.47
CA SER A 159 7.54 -11.79 6.22
C SER A 159 6.40 -11.74 5.21
N VAL A 160 6.03 -12.92 4.73
CA VAL A 160 4.88 -13.12 3.85
C VAL A 160 3.91 -14.06 4.53
N SER A 161 2.61 -13.73 4.52
CA SER A 161 1.55 -14.58 5.07
C SER A 161 0.34 -14.64 4.13
N SER A 162 -0.51 -15.64 4.30
CA SER A 162 -1.75 -15.78 3.51
C SER A 162 -2.75 -14.65 3.78
N LEU A 163 -2.78 -14.11 5.00
CA LEU A 163 -3.67 -13.01 5.40
C LEU A 163 -3.05 -11.66 5.07
N GLY A 164 -1.92 -11.32 5.66
CA GLY A 164 -1.31 -9.99 5.50
C GLY A 164 -0.57 -9.79 4.17
N GLY A 165 -0.31 -10.85 3.39
CA GLY A 165 0.55 -10.75 2.21
C GLY A 165 1.99 -10.41 2.60
N ASN A 166 2.61 -9.50 1.87
CA ASN A 166 3.90 -8.92 2.24
C ASN A 166 3.74 -8.02 3.45
N THR A 167 4.48 -8.28 4.51
CA THR A 167 4.30 -7.63 5.81
C THR A 167 5.61 -7.16 6.42
N ILE A 168 5.54 -6.08 7.18
CA ILE A 168 6.64 -5.55 7.99
C ILE A 168 6.14 -5.35 9.41
N TYR A 169 6.94 -5.79 10.39
CA TYR A 169 6.82 -5.39 11.78
C TYR A 169 8.01 -4.51 12.14
N ALA A 170 7.74 -3.35 12.72
CA ALA A 170 8.74 -2.45 13.26
C ALA A 170 8.41 -2.16 14.73
N THR A 171 9.39 -1.71 15.49
CA THR A 171 9.18 -1.26 16.86
C THR A 171 9.73 0.14 17.04
N ASP A 172 9.22 0.88 18.01
CA ASP A 172 9.79 2.14 18.48
C ASP A 172 11.19 1.91 19.10
N PRO A 173 12.00 2.95 19.36
CA PRO A 173 13.36 2.80 19.88
C PRO A 173 13.46 2.10 21.24
N LEU A 174 12.40 2.16 22.06
CA LEU A 174 12.35 1.53 23.39
C LEU A 174 11.74 0.12 23.38
N GLY A 175 11.26 -0.35 22.22
CA GLY A 175 10.64 -1.67 22.10
C GLY A 175 9.29 -1.81 22.84
N ARG A 176 8.57 -0.70 23.05
CA ARG A 176 7.28 -0.66 23.75
C ARG A 176 6.08 -0.81 22.82
N ILE A 177 6.24 -0.33 21.60
CA ILE A 177 5.20 -0.27 20.57
C ILE A 177 5.64 -1.10 19.37
N VAL A 178 4.69 -1.80 18.79
CA VAL A 178 4.85 -2.51 17.51
C VAL A 178 4.00 -1.83 16.46
N TYR A 179 4.60 -1.55 15.32
CA TYR A 179 3.94 -1.05 14.11
C TYR A 179 3.89 -2.18 13.09
N TYR A 180 2.71 -2.53 12.63
CA TYR A 180 2.50 -3.57 11.62
C TYR A 180 1.97 -2.96 10.34
N TYR A 181 2.61 -3.30 9.24
CA TYR A 181 2.30 -2.85 7.89
C TYR A 181 2.02 -4.09 7.05
N ALA A 182 0.85 -4.16 6.39
CA ALA A 182 0.46 -5.31 5.59
C ALA A 182 -0.10 -4.93 4.21
N HIS A 183 -0.29 -5.94 3.37
CA HIS A 183 -0.75 -5.88 1.99
C HIS A 183 0.20 -5.15 1.03
N LEU A 184 1.50 -5.05 1.40
CA LEU A 184 2.49 -4.37 0.57
C LEU A 184 2.60 -5.02 -0.82
N ASP A 185 2.77 -4.20 -1.84
CA ASP A 185 3.13 -4.67 -3.18
C ASP A 185 4.57 -5.18 -3.24
N ALA A 186 5.48 -4.38 -2.67
CA ALA A 186 6.90 -4.68 -2.58
C ALA A 186 7.51 -4.03 -1.34
N TYR A 187 8.62 -4.55 -0.87
CA TYR A 187 9.46 -3.91 0.13
C TYR A 187 10.39 -2.88 -0.51
N GLN A 188 10.82 -1.88 0.27
CA GLN A 188 11.88 -0.98 -0.15
C GLN A 188 13.16 -1.79 -0.45
N PRO A 189 13.80 -1.62 -1.62
CA PRO A 189 15.07 -2.27 -1.92
C PRO A 189 16.12 -1.99 -0.84
N GLY A 190 16.78 -3.05 -0.37
CA GLY A 190 17.80 -2.96 0.69
C GLY A 190 17.24 -2.93 2.11
N LEU A 191 15.92 -2.92 2.32
CA LEU A 191 15.35 -3.06 3.66
C LEU A 191 15.58 -4.46 4.19
N ILE A 192 16.19 -4.56 5.38
CA ILE A 192 16.49 -5.84 6.03
C ILE A 192 15.96 -5.87 7.46
N GLN A 193 15.68 -7.06 7.96
CA GLN A 193 15.36 -7.29 9.36
C GLN A 193 16.54 -6.86 10.23
N GLY A 194 16.25 -6.16 11.34
CA GLY A 194 17.25 -5.58 12.22
C GLY A 194 17.68 -4.17 11.85
N ALA A 195 17.34 -3.66 10.65
CA ALA A 195 17.70 -2.30 10.26
C ALA A 195 17.06 -1.25 11.17
N ALA A 196 17.83 -0.23 11.53
CA ALA A 196 17.28 0.98 12.12
C ALA A 196 16.58 1.79 11.02
N VAL A 197 15.45 2.40 11.36
CA VAL A 197 14.68 3.28 10.47
C VAL A 197 14.38 4.59 11.20
N ALA A 198 14.39 5.69 10.45
CA ALA A 198 13.90 6.96 10.91
C ALA A 198 12.40 7.10 10.57
N ARG A 199 11.69 7.94 11.32
CA ARG A 199 10.33 8.36 10.96
C ARG A 199 10.33 8.96 9.55
N GLY A 200 9.44 8.47 8.69
CA GLY A 200 9.31 8.91 7.30
C GLY A 200 10.19 8.16 6.31
N ASP A 201 11.07 7.25 6.74
CA ASP A 201 11.80 6.38 5.82
C ASP A 201 10.81 5.49 5.05
N THR A 202 11.06 5.30 3.75
CA THR A 202 10.25 4.39 2.94
C THR A 202 10.53 2.94 3.34
N LEU A 203 9.49 2.21 3.70
CA LEU A 203 9.54 0.79 4.06
C LEU A 203 9.15 -0.14 2.90
N GLY A 204 8.28 0.34 2.02
CA GLY A 204 7.73 -0.41 0.91
C GLY A 204 6.65 0.37 0.18
N PHE A 205 5.77 -0.34 -0.51
CA PHE A 205 4.78 0.26 -1.39
C PHE A 205 3.41 -0.36 -1.18
N VAL A 206 2.36 0.45 -1.24
CA VAL A 206 0.96 0.02 -1.12
C VAL A 206 0.61 -1.01 -2.18
N GLY A 207 -0.06 -2.08 -1.78
CA GLY A 207 -0.46 -3.16 -2.67
C GLY A 207 -1.80 -3.79 -2.33
N THR A 208 -1.95 -5.02 -2.76
CA THR A 208 -3.13 -5.88 -2.56
C THR A 208 -2.71 -7.32 -2.31
N THR A 209 -1.56 -7.55 -1.67
CA THR A 209 -1.09 -8.91 -1.39
C THR A 209 -1.85 -9.52 -0.20
N GLY A 210 -1.75 -10.84 -0.04
CA GLY A 210 -2.53 -11.56 0.96
C GLY A 210 -4.01 -11.64 0.61
N ASN A 211 -4.88 -11.42 1.61
CA ASN A 211 -6.33 -11.46 1.47
C ASN A 211 -6.97 -10.10 1.13
N ALA A 212 -6.18 -9.07 0.87
CA ALA A 212 -6.72 -7.78 0.45
C ALA A 212 -7.48 -7.89 -0.89
N PRO A 213 -8.63 -7.17 -1.05
CA PRO A 213 -9.33 -7.09 -2.31
C PRO A 213 -8.43 -6.54 -3.41
N LYS A 214 -8.47 -7.15 -4.61
CA LYS A 214 -7.52 -6.84 -5.69
C LYS A 214 -7.76 -5.47 -6.34
N ASP A 215 -8.95 -4.95 -6.22
CA ASP A 215 -9.44 -3.67 -6.75
C ASP A 215 -9.38 -2.53 -5.74
N THR A 216 -8.99 -2.80 -4.50
CA THR A 216 -8.97 -1.82 -3.41
C THR A 216 -7.58 -1.79 -2.74
N PRO A 217 -6.55 -1.20 -3.39
CA PRO A 217 -5.24 -1.09 -2.80
C PRO A 217 -5.27 -0.22 -1.54
N HIS A 218 -4.65 -0.71 -0.47
CA HIS A 218 -4.57 -0.01 0.81
C HIS A 218 -3.38 -0.50 1.63
N LEU A 219 -2.97 0.30 2.59
CA LEU A 219 -2.13 -0.13 3.69
C LEU A 219 -3.02 -0.55 4.84
N HIS A 220 -2.93 -1.80 5.28
CA HIS A 220 -3.44 -2.24 6.57
C HIS A 220 -2.39 -1.90 7.63
N PHE A 221 -2.69 -0.93 8.49
CA PHE A 221 -1.79 -0.39 9.50
C PHE A 221 -2.29 -0.66 10.91
N GLN A 222 -1.48 -1.39 11.70
CA GLN A 222 -1.81 -1.68 13.08
C GLN A 222 -0.73 -1.14 14.02
N VAL A 223 -1.17 -0.56 15.13
CA VAL A 223 -0.33 -0.15 16.25
C VAL A 223 -0.67 -1.03 17.44
N MET A 224 0.33 -1.60 18.08
CA MET A 224 0.13 -2.52 19.18
C MET A 224 1.11 -2.21 20.31
N ARG A 225 0.68 -2.44 21.54
CA ARG A 225 1.57 -2.49 22.67
C ARG A 225 2.38 -3.79 22.63
N MET A 226 3.69 -3.70 22.81
CA MET A 226 4.56 -4.88 22.87
C MET A 226 4.17 -5.75 24.06
N PRO A 227 3.89 -7.04 23.86
CA PRO A 227 3.62 -7.96 24.97
C PRO A 227 4.85 -8.18 25.86
N ARG A 228 4.61 -8.53 27.13
CA ARG A 228 5.69 -8.81 28.09
C ARG A 228 6.58 -9.98 27.68
N ASP A 229 6.01 -10.95 26.99
CA ASP A 229 6.72 -12.15 26.50
C ASP A 229 7.46 -11.94 25.18
N GLY A 230 7.39 -10.71 24.64
CA GLY A 230 8.07 -10.33 23.41
C GLY A 230 7.45 -10.90 22.12
N LYS A 231 6.27 -11.51 22.19
CA LYS A 231 5.55 -12.00 21.02
C LYS A 231 4.90 -10.85 20.26
N TYR A 232 5.70 -10.11 19.51
CA TYR A 232 5.31 -8.89 18.81
C TYR A 232 4.05 -9.03 17.92
N TRP A 233 3.72 -10.24 17.50
CA TRP A 233 2.53 -10.53 16.67
C TRP A 233 1.23 -10.70 17.48
N ASP A 234 1.32 -10.73 18.81
CA ASP A 234 0.21 -10.93 19.75
C ASP A 234 0.05 -9.72 20.69
N GLY A 235 0.40 -8.54 20.17
CA GLY A 235 0.29 -7.29 20.91
C GLY A 235 -1.15 -6.83 21.12
N GLU A 236 -1.39 -6.07 22.20
CA GLU A 236 -2.68 -5.42 22.41
C GLU A 236 -2.84 -4.25 21.43
N PRO A 237 -3.84 -4.30 20.53
CA PRO A 237 -4.07 -3.27 19.53
C PRO A 237 -4.47 -1.92 20.16
N ILE A 238 -3.93 -0.84 19.62
CA ILE A 238 -4.27 0.54 19.95
C ILE A 238 -4.85 1.17 18.69
N ASN A 239 -6.02 1.83 18.79
CA ASN A 239 -6.61 2.51 17.64
C ASN A 239 -5.68 3.63 17.15
N PRO A 240 -5.11 3.53 15.93
CA PRO A 240 -4.22 4.57 15.41
C PRO A 240 -4.97 5.80 14.89
N TYR A 241 -6.26 5.70 14.59
CA TYR A 241 -7.03 6.76 13.95
C TYR A 241 -7.02 8.07 14.75
N PRO A 242 -7.43 8.10 16.06
CA PRO A 242 -7.39 9.34 16.84
C PRO A 242 -5.97 9.87 17.03
N LEU A 243 -4.96 8.98 17.13
CA LEU A 243 -3.57 9.38 17.27
C LEU A 243 -3.07 10.13 16.03
N LEU A 244 -3.38 9.61 14.83
CA LEU A 244 -3.01 10.23 13.57
C LEU A 244 -3.73 11.57 13.31
N LEU A 245 -4.93 11.75 13.86
CA LEU A 245 -5.64 13.02 13.76
C LEU A 245 -5.02 14.10 14.66
N LEU A 246 -4.52 13.73 15.85
CA LEU A 246 -4.00 14.65 16.87
C LEU A 246 -2.54 15.02 16.67
N THR A 247 -1.75 14.20 16.00
CA THR A 247 -0.34 14.50 15.78
C THR A 247 -0.17 15.64 14.80
N HIS A 248 0.38 16.76 15.28
CA HIS A 248 0.65 17.93 14.46
C HIS A 248 1.73 17.64 13.41
N GLU A 249 1.56 18.20 12.24
CA GLU A 249 2.54 18.22 11.14
C GLU A 249 3.71 19.17 11.50
N SER A 250 4.30 18.92 12.68
CA SER A 250 5.46 19.68 13.17
C SER A 250 6.74 18.97 12.78
N ALA A 251 7.10 18.99 11.48
CA ALA A 251 8.49 18.77 11.07
C ALA A 251 8.65 18.87 9.54
N ARG A 252 8.43 20.04 8.99
CA ARG A 252 9.17 20.51 7.80
C ARG A 252 9.38 22.01 7.94
N GLN A 253 10.36 22.39 8.71
CA GLN A 253 11.10 23.65 8.53
C GLN A 253 12.58 23.28 8.49
#